data_b2d1ab9bbb22f63fe356d6fe1794dc2b
#
_entry.id   b2d1ab9bbb22f63fe356d6fe1794dc2b
#
_cell.length_a   1.000
_cell.length_b   1.000
_cell.length_c   1.000
_cell.angle_alpha   90.00
_cell.angle_beta   90.00
_cell.angle_gamma   90.00
#
_symmetry.space_group_name_H-M   'P 1'
#
loop_
_entity.id
_entity.type
_entity.pdbx_description
1 polymer ?
#
loop_
_entity_poly.entity_id
_entity_poly.type
_entity_poly.pdbx_seq_one_letter_code
_entity_poly.pdbx_strand_id
1 'polypeptide(L)'
;MATRSDLRQQQELIGAIQPALHVPQNWNYEIDNPLYRAYMHPPHDVGGQFDAPGVYEEKEEEQWELNTYVTCEVLGWRGVWNSEERRRRADNDLGYALYLGLPYYGRWILAAARMLVDKNHISLVELMEKIAEVKSRYARK
;
A
#
# COMPACT_ATOMS: atom_id res chain seq x y z
N MET A 1 -10.47 21.33 8.80
CA MET A 1 -9.04 21.70 8.87
C MET A 1 -8.64 21.78 10.34
N ALA A 2 -7.63 21.03 10.78
CA ALA A 2 -7.13 21.13 12.15
C ALA A 2 -6.56 22.53 12.38
N THR A 3 -6.92 23.14 13.51
CA THR A 3 -6.43 24.47 13.89
C THR A 3 -5.04 24.37 14.53
N ARG A 4 -4.34 25.49 14.65
CA ARG A 4 -3.03 25.54 15.31
C ARG A 4 -3.12 25.17 16.81
N SER A 5 -4.29 25.35 17.43
CA SER A 5 -4.57 24.91 18.80
C SER A 5 -4.72 23.40 18.89
N ASP A 6 -5.33 22.76 17.91
CA ASP A 6 -5.51 21.31 17.90
C ASP A 6 -4.17 20.59 17.77
N LEU A 7 -3.25 21.12 16.96
CA LEU A 7 -1.90 20.59 16.83
C LEU A 7 -1.08 20.71 18.13
N ARG A 8 -1.23 21.82 18.86
CA ARG A 8 -0.59 21.98 20.18
C ARG A 8 -1.13 20.99 21.19
N GLN A 9 -2.47 20.84 21.27
CA GLN A 9 -3.08 19.86 22.16
C GLN A 9 -2.61 18.42 21.85
N GLN A 10 -2.50 18.07 20.58
CA GLN A 10 -1.96 16.77 20.19
C GLN A 10 -0.49 16.60 20.60
N GLN A 11 0.34 17.63 20.43
CA GLN A 11 1.73 17.61 20.87
C GLN A 11 1.86 17.46 22.39
N GLU A 12 1.02 18.15 23.15
CA GLU A 12 0.99 18.03 24.63
C GLU A 12 0.55 16.61 25.06
N LEU A 13 -0.48 16.05 24.42
CA LEU A 13 -0.92 14.66 24.67
C LEU A 13 0.17 13.65 24.36
N ILE A 14 0.83 13.77 23.22
CA ILE A 14 1.96 12.90 22.85
C ILE A 14 3.09 13.05 23.86
N GLY A 15 3.43 14.26 24.27
CA GLY A 15 4.44 14.53 25.30
C GLY A 15 4.11 13.91 26.65
N ALA A 16 2.82 13.90 27.03
CA ALA A 16 2.35 13.31 28.29
C ALA A 16 2.43 11.77 28.32
N ILE A 17 2.20 11.11 27.19
CA ILE A 17 2.28 9.64 27.09
C ILE A 17 3.68 9.12 26.70
N GLN A 18 4.55 9.98 26.23
CA GLN A 18 5.89 9.63 25.78
C GLN A 18 6.73 8.85 26.83
N PRO A 19 6.74 9.21 28.12
CA PRO A 19 7.45 8.44 29.13
C PRO A 19 6.93 7.01 29.32
N ALA A 20 5.61 6.82 29.19
CA ALA A 20 4.98 5.51 29.29
C ALA A 20 5.28 4.61 28.06
N LEU A 21 5.56 5.21 26.91
CA LEU A 21 5.94 4.51 25.70
C LEU A 21 7.45 4.25 25.57
N HIS A 22 8.24 4.69 26.57
CA HIS A 22 9.71 4.61 26.54
C HIS A 22 10.35 5.22 25.26
N VAL A 23 9.72 6.25 24.71
CA VAL A 23 10.22 6.94 23.53
C VAL A 23 11.37 7.87 23.95
N PRO A 24 12.54 7.82 23.31
CA PRO A 24 13.67 8.70 23.65
C PRO A 24 13.27 10.18 23.57
N GLN A 25 13.62 10.97 24.59
CA GLN A 25 13.30 12.40 24.65
C GLN A 25 14.04 13.25 23.61
N ASN A 26 15.16 12.77 23.11
CA ASN A 26 15.96 13.42 22.09
C ASN A 26 15.60 12.85 20.71
N TRP A 27 14.45 13.27 20.19
CA TRP A 27 14.05 12.92 18.84
C TRP A 27 14.76 13.83 17.85
N ASN A 28 15.92 13.41 17.37
CA ASN A 28 16.43 13.89 16.11
C ASN A 28 15.63 13.22 14.99
N TYR A 29 15.29 13.97 13.96
CA TYR A 29 14.62 13.44 12.77
C TYR A 29 15.45 12.38 12.01
N GLU A 30 16.73 12.27 12.33
CA GLU A 30 17.60 11.16 11.93
C GLU A 30 17.41 9.98 12.88
N ILE A 31 16.25 9.36 12.84
CA ILE A 31 15.98 8.22 13.70
C ILE A 31 16.55 6.97 13.05
N ASP A 32 17.72 6.59 13.50
CA ASP A 32 18.29 5.28 13.20
C ASP A 32 17.75 4.20 14.17
N ASN A 33 16.42 4.20 14.35
CA ASN A 33 15.76 3.19 15.14
C ASN A 33 15.18 2.13 14.21
N PRO A 34 15.62 0.86 14.30
CA PRO A 34 15.12 -0.23 13.47
C PRO A 34 13.59 -0.40 13.52
N LEU A 35 12.99 -0.15 14.68
CA LEU A 35 11.54 -0.20 14.85
C LEU A 35 10.84 0.93 14.11
N TYR A 36 11.38 2.14 14.13
CA TYR A 36 10.83 3.25 13.38
C TYR A 36 10.87 2.96 11.89
N ARG A 37 12.00 2.50 11.36
CA ARG A 37 12.12 2.09 9.95
C ARG A 37 11.12 1.00 9.59
N ALA A 38 10.96 -0.01 10.44
CA ALA A 38 10.02 -1.09 10.19
C ALA A 38 8.56 -0.66 10.14
N TYR A 39 8.17 0.34 10.95
CA TYR A 39 6.78 0.78 11.07
C TYR A 39 6.44 2.02 10.23
N MET A 40 7.39 2.92 10.03
CA MET A 40 7.15 4.24 9.45
C MET A 40 7.66 4.37 8.01
N HIS A 41 8.58 3.49 7.58
CA HIS A 41 9.04 3.47 6.19
C HIS A 41 8.18 2.53 5.36
N PRO A 42 7.33 3.06 4.48
CA PRO A 42 6.66 2.23 3.50
C PRO A 42 7.68 1.62 2.53
N PRO A 43 7.38 0.45 1.93
CA PRO A 43 8.30 -0.28 1.06
C PRO A 43 8.83 0.52 -0.13
N HIS A 44 8.13 1.55 -0.56
CA HIS A 44 8.52 2.42 -1.67
C HIS A 44 9.37 3.62 -1.23
N ASP A 45 9.56 3.82 0.08
CA ASP A 45 10.38 4.90 0.58
C ASP A 45 11.87 4.54 0.45
N VAL A 46 12.44 4.92 -0.65
CA VAL A 46 13.89 4.88 -0.93
C VAL A 46 14.55 6.22 -0.56
N GLY A 47 13.87 7.02 0.27
CA GLY A 47 14.23 8.39 0.60
C GLY A 47 15.65 8.56 1.08
N GLY A 48 16.36 9.49 0.46
CA GLY A 48 17.72 9.87 0.82
C GLY A 48 18.82 8.96 0.29
N GLN A 49 18.53 7.94 -0.47
CA GLN A 49 19.57 7.21 -1.21
C GLN A 49 19.94 8.02 -2.45
N PHE A 50 21.03 8.78 -2.31
CA PHE A 50 21.48 9.76 -3.29
C PHE A 50 21.86 9.13 -4.64
N ASP A 51 22.20 7.87 -4.65
CA ASP A 51 22.71 7.06 -5.77
C ASP A 51 21.80 5.89 -6.15
N ALA A 52 20.56 5.86 -5.64
CA ALA A 52 19.58 4.90 -6.11
C ALA A 52 19.29 5.15 -7.60
N PRO A 53 19.67 4.24 -8.52
CA PRO A 53 19.50 4.48 -9.94
C PRO A 53 18.01 4.49 -10.28
N GLY A 54 17.56 5.59 -10.88
CA GLY A 54 16.27 5.60 -11.56
C GLY A 54 16.44 4.89 -12.90
N VAL A 55 16.04 3.62 -12.97
CA VAL A 55 16.01 2.90 -14.24
C VAL A 55 14.66 3.21 -14.90
N TYR A 56 14.70 3.94 -16.00
CA TYR A 56 13.55 4.13 -16.86
C TYR A 56 13.63 3.11 -18.00
N GLU A 57 12.74 2.13 -17.96
CA GLU A 57 12.55 1.19 -19.06
C GLU A 57 11.20 1.44 -19.71
N GLU A 58 11.21 1.81 -21.00
CA GLU A 58 10.00 1.76 -21.81
C GLU A 58 9.65 0.28 -22.05
N LYS A 59 8.53 -0.12 -21.45
CA LYS A 59 7.97 -1.46 -21.62
C LYS A 59 6.56 -1.32 -22.19
N GLU A 60 6.26 -2.06 -23.27
CA GLU A 60 4.88 -2.22 -23.70
C GLU A 60 4.10 -2.98 -22.63
N GLU A 61 2.95 -2.44 -22.25
CA GLU A 61 2.07 -3.05 -21.24
C GLU A 61 1.38 -4.28 -21.83
N GLU A 62 1.37 -5.34 -21.05
CA GLU A 62 0.63 -6.55 -21.39
C GLU A 62 -0.89 -6.33 -21.21
N GLN A 63 -1.70 -7.12 -21.91
CA GLN A 63 -3.16 -6.97 -21.87
C GLN A 63 -3.74 -7.09 -20.44
N TRP A 64 -3.14 -7.91 -19.58
CA TRP A 64 -3.59 -8.04 -18.21
C TRP A 64 -3.27 -6.78 -17.36
N GLU A 65 -2.18 -6.09 -17.66
CA GLU A 65 -1.78 -4.83 -17.03
C GLU A 65 -2.77 -3.73 -17.37
N LEU A 66 -3.10 -3.59 -18.66
CA LEU A 66 -4.12 -2.66 -19.15
C LEU A 66 -5.49 -2.97 -18.54
N ASN A 67 -5.88 -4.24 -18.49
CA ASN A 67 -7.15 -4.64 -17.87
C ASN A 67 -7.18 -4.31 -16.38
N THR A 68 -6.07 -4.50 -15.68
CA THR A 68 -5.94 -4.12 -14.26
C THR A 68 -6.10 -2.63 -14.08
N TYR A 69 -5.40 -1.83 -14.89
CA TYR A 69 -5.51 -0.37 -14.85
C TYR A 69 -6.96 0.08 -15.05
N VAL A 70 -7.57 -0.33 -16.16
CA VAL A 70 -8.96 0.06 -16.50
C VAL A 70 -9.94 -0.37 -15.41
N THR A 71 -9.81 -1.59 -14.89
CA THR A 71 -10.68 -2.10 -13.81
C THR A 71 -10.54 -1.24 -12.56
N CYS A 72 -9.33 -0.91 -12.14
CA CYS A 72 -9.08 -0.09 -10.96
C CYS A 72 -9.66 1.32 -11.11
N GLU A 73 -9.50 1.95 -12.30
CA GLU A 73 -10.03 3.29 -12.55
C GLU A 73 -11.56 3.30 -12.62
N VAL A 74 -12.17 2.34 -13.31
CA VAL A 74 -13.64 2.25 -13.39
C VAL A 74 -14.27 2.04 -12.01
N LEU A 75 -13.69 1.17 -11.18
CA LEU A 75 -14.18 0.95 -9.83
C LEU A 75 -13.97 2.20 -8.94
N GLY A 76 -12.88 2.93 -9.15
CA GLY A 76 -12.67 4.22 -8.52
C GLY A 76 -13.73 5.25 -8.92
N TRP A 77 -14.03 5.38 -10.20
CA TRP A 77 -15.10 6.28 -10.70
C TRP A 77 -16.48 5.88 -10.21
N ARG A 78 -16.71 4.59 -9.97
CA ARG A 78 -17.94 4.07 -9.37
C ARG A 78 -18.02 4.30 -7.86
N GLY A 79 -16.99 4.86 -7.25
CA GLY A 79 -16.96 5.15 -5.82
C GLY A 79 -16.71 3.94 -4.91
N VAL A 80 -16.24 2.82 -5.47
CA VAL A 80 -15.85 1.65 -4.68
C VAL A 80 -14.67 2.00 -3.78
N TRP A 81 -13.73 2.81 -4.29
CA TRP A 81 -12.62 3.41 -3.57
C TRP A 81 -12.18 4.72 -4.21
N ASN A 82 -11.33 5.46 -3.54
CA ASN A 82 -10.57 6.54 -4.17
C ASN A 82 -9.12 6.08 -4.47
N SER A 83 -8.45 6.79 -5.37
CA SER A 83 -7.09 6.46 -5.80
C SER A 83 -6.08 6.44 -4.64
N GLU A 84 -6.24 7.32 -3.65
CA GLU A 84 -5.40 7.37 -2.46
C GLU A 84 -5.59 6.14 -1.57
N GLU A 85 -6.83 5.68 -1.39
CA GLU A 85 -7.10 4.46 -0.62
C GLU A 85 -6.42 3.26 -1.27
N ARG A 86 -6.57 3.10 -2.59
CA ARG A 86 -5.92 2.01 -3.33
C ARG A 86 -4.39 2.08 -3.22
N ARG A 87 -3.82 3.26 -3.38
CA ARG A 87 -2.37 3.47 -3.26
C ARG A 87 -1.87 3.09 -1.87
N ARG A 88 -2.50 3.62 -0.82
CA ARG A 88 -2.12 3.32 0.57
C ARG A 88 -2.24 1.82 0.90
N ARG A 89 -3.25 1.15 0.38
CA ARG A 89 -3.40 -0.30 0.55
C ARG A 89 -2.27 -1.07 -0.15
N ALA A 90 -1.91 -0.69 -1.37
CA ALA A 90 -0.78 -1.30 -2.06
C ALA A 90 0.54 -1.06 -1.31
N ASP A 91 0.74 0.14 -0.76
CA ASP A 91 1.97 0.50 -0.08
C ASP A 91 2.12 -0.14 1.32
N ASN A 92 1.02 -0.27 2.07
CA ASN A 92 1.07 -0.67 3.48
C ASN A 92 0.62 -2.12 3.73
N ASP A 93 -0.37 -2.63 2.96
CA ASP A 93 -1.00 -3.91 3.28
C ASP A 93 -0.32 -5.12 2.64
N LEU A 94 0.45 -4.92 1.57
CA LEU A 94 1.11 -6.03 0.87
C LEU A 94 2.33 -6.56 1.62
N GLY A 95 2.97 -5.72 2.42
CA GLY A 95 4.24 -6.05 3.04
C GLY A 95 5.42 -6.02 2.06
N TYR A 96 6.61 -5.96 2.59
CA TYR A 96 7.85 -5.67 1.85
C TYR A 96 8.12 -6.68 0.73
N ALA A 97 7.97 -7.97 1.02
CA ALA A 97 8.28 -9.03 0.07
C ALA A 97 7.36 -9.01 -1.16
N LEU A 98 6.04 -8.84 -0.95
CA LEU A 98 5.09 -8.77 -2.07
C LEU A 98 5.23 -7.44 -2.82
N TYR A 99 5.44 -6.34 -2.09
CA TYR A 99 5.60 -5.04 -2.73
C TYR A 99 6.78 -5.00 -3.70
N LEU A 100 7.95 -5.51 -3.30
CA LEU A 100 9.14 -5.54 -4.15
C LEU A 100 9.14 -6.71 -5.14
N GLY A 101 8.53 -7.83 -4.80
CA GLY A 101 8.51 -9.05 -5.62
C GLY A 101 7.47 -9.05 -6.74
N LEU A 102 6.51 -8.13 -6.72
CA LEU A 102 5.45 -8.07 -7.74
C LEU A 102 5.72 -6.96 -8.75
N PRO A 103 5.34 -7.18 -10.03
CA PRO A 103 5.32 -6.11 -11.01
C PRO A 103 4.33 -5.00 -10.60
N TYR A 104 4.45 -3.82 -11.19
CA TYR A 104 3.68 -2.63 -10.82
C TYR A 104 2.16 -2.90 -10.74
N TYR A 105 1.58 -3.42 -11.79
CA TYR A 105 0.13 -3.73 -11.81
C TYR A 105 -0.24 -4.98 -11.00
N GLY A 106 0.71 -5.84 -10.67
CA GLY A 106 0.52 -6.95 -9.73
C GLY A 106 0.17 -6.46 -8.32
N ARG A 107 0.77 -5.36 -7.89
CA ARG A 107 0.43 -4.68 -6.62
C ARG A 107 -0.99 -4.11 -6.66
N TRP A 108 -1.38 -3.52 -7.79
CA TRP A 108 -2.70 -2.94 -7.98
C TRP A 108 -3.81 -3.98 -7.90
N ILE A 109 -3.66 -5.09 -8.61
CA ILE A 109 -4.69 -6.12 -8.63
C ILE A 109 -4.86 -6.80 -7.26
N LEU A 110 -3.78 -7.00 -6.50
CA LEU A 110 -3.87 -7.54 -5.15
C LEU A 110 -4.55 -6.56 -4.18
N ALA A 111 -4.18 -5.27 -4.23
CA ALA A 111 -4.84 -4.25 -3.42
C ALA A 111 -6.33 -4.14 -3.77
N ALA A 112 -6.67 -4.17 -5.07
CA ALA A 112 -8.05 -4.14 -5.54
C ALA A 112 -8.86 -5.36 -5.06
N ALA A 113 -8.31 -6.56 -5.19
CA ALA A 113 -8.95 -7.79 -4.72
C ALA A 113 -9.23 -7.72 -3.21
N ARG A 114 -8.26 -7.28 -2.42
CA ARG A 114 -8.41 -7.08 -0.98
C ARG A 114 -9.50 -6.09 -0.65
N MET A 115 -9.51 -4.93 -1.30
CA MET A 115 -10.54 -3.91 -1.07
C MET A 115 -11.95 -4.39 -1.42
N LEU A 116 -12.10 -5.16 -2.51
CA LEU A 116 -13.40 -5.71 -2.90
C LEU A 116 -13.92 -6.70 -1.84
N VAL A 117 -13.04 -7.52 -1.26
CA VAL A 117 -13.41 -8.43 -0.16
C VAL A 117 -13.73 -7.65 1.12
N ASP A 118 -12.86 -6.73 1.53
CA ASP A 118 -13.04 -5.95 2.77
C ASP A 118 -14.31 -5.09 2.75
N LYS A 119 -14.70 -4.62 1.57
CA LYS A 119 -15.91 -3.83 1.36
C LYS A 119 -17.16 -4.68 1.04
N ASN A 120 -17.05 -6.00 1.12
CA ASN A 120 -18.12 -6.95 0.84
C ASN A 120 -18.74 -6.87 -0.56
N HIS A 121 -17.97 -6.43 -1.56
CA HIS A 121 -18.41 -6.50 -2.96
C HIS A 121 -18.30 -7.90 -3.53
N ILE A 122 -17.32 -8.67 -3.06
CA ILE A 122 -17.14 -10.09 -3.34
C ILE A 122 -16.75 -10.80 -2.04
N SER A 123 -17.11 -12.07 -1.91
CA SER A 123 -16.60 -12.88 -0.80
C SER A 123 -15.23 -13.48 -1.13
N LEU A 124 -14.46 -13.80 -0.11
CA LEU A 124 -13.19 -14.51 -0.29
C LEU A 124 -13.40 -15.88 -0.94
N VAL A 125 -14.50 -16.56 -0.65
CA VAL A 125 -14.83 -17.86 -1.22
C VAL A 125 -15.04 -17.74 -2.72
N GLU A 126 -15.88 -16.80 -3.18
CA GLU A 126 -16.11 -16.55 -4.61
C GLU A 126 -14.81 -16.23 -5.35
N LEU A 127 -13.96 -15.40 -4.75
CA LEU A 127 -12.65 -15.06 -5.33
C LEU A 127 -11.77 -16.31 -5.49
N MET A 128 -11.69 -17.17 -4.45
CA MET A 128 -10.86 -18.38 -4.45
C MET A 128 -11.38 -19.42 -5.46
N GLU A 129 -12.70 -19.62 -5.52
CA GLU A 129 -13.34 -20.51 -6.49
C GLU A 129 -13.08 -20.05 -7.93
N LYS A 130 -13.18 -18.74 -8.18
CA LYS A 130 -12.92 -18.18 -9.50
C LYS A 130 -11.46 -18.29 -9.91
N ILE A 131 -10.54 -18.09 -8.98
CA ILE A 131 -9.10 -18.32 -9.21
C ILE A 131 -8.83 -19.78 -9.58
N ALA A 132 -9.44 -20.74 -8.86
CA ALA A 132 -9.29 -22.16 -9.13
C ALA A 132 -9.87 -22.55 -10.52
N GLU A 133 -11.03 -22.03 -10.87
CA GLU A 133 -11.64 -22.21 -12.19
C GLU A 133 -10.72 -21.70 -13.32
N VAL A 134 -10.22 -20.48 -13.17
CA VAL A 134 -9.32 -19.87 -14.16
C VAL A 134 -8.04 -20.68 -14.30
N LYS A 135 -7.39 -21.06 -13.18
CA LYS A 135 -6.20 -21.93 -13.21
C LYS A 135 -6.46 -23.23 -13.96
N SER A 136 -7.61 -23.87 -13.76
CA SER A 136 -7.95 -25.11 -14.46
C SER A 136 -8.11 -24.94 -15.97
N ARG A 137 -8.55 -23.77 -16.43
CA ARG A 137 -8.64 -23.45 -17.87
C ARG A 137 -7.25 -23.29 -18.51
N TYR A 138 -6.31 -22.67 -17.80
CA TYR A 138 -4.95 -22.50 -18.30
C TYR A 138 -4.11 -23.79 -18.25
N ALA A 139 -4.38 -24.68 -17.32
CA ALA A 139 -3.70 -25.99 -17.24
C ALA A 139 -4.11 -26.97 -18.36
N ARG A 140 -5.18 -26.69 -19.10
CA ARG A 140 -5.66 -27.53 -20.21
C ARG A 140 -5.18 -27.07 -21.58
N LYS A 141 -4.42 -25.99 -21.65
CA LYS A 141 -3.74 -25.51 -22.85
C LYS A 141 -2.30 -25.97 -22.88
#